data_766bc2f55c77ed6f521bd483507383ef
#
_entry.id   766bc2f55c77ed6f521bd483507383ef
#
_cell.length_a   1.000
_cell.length_b   1.000
_cell.length_c   1.000
_cell.angle_alpha   90.00
_cell.angle_beta   90.00
_cell.angle_gamma   90.00
#
_symmetry.space_group_name_H-M   'P 1'
#
loop_
_entity.id
_entity.type
_entity.pdbx_description
1 polymer ?
#
loop_
_entity_poly.entity_id
_entity_poly.type
_entity_poly.pdbx_seq_one_letter_code
_entity_poly.pdbx_strand_id
1 'polypeptide(L)'
;VGENKPIDTNKYFVICANVIGGCMGSTGPKEICKETGKPYGLNFPVITIKDMVKAQAYLLDHLGIKKTLSVLGGSMGGMQALQFCSIFPDRTFTAVPIACAASHSAQNIAFNELARQAIMADPEWDSGNYISSGKVPRKGLAIARMAGHISYLSEQGLQNKFGRKLQEDKGLQFSFDADFQVESYLKYQGYSFVDRFDANSYLYITRAMDY
;
A
#
# COMPACT_ATOMS: atom_id res chain seq x y z
N VAL A 1 -4.41 18.87 1.13
CA VAL A 1 -3.44 19.68 0.41
C VAL A 1 -4.17 20.56 -0.57
N GLY A 2 -3.79 21.84 -0.69
CA GLY A 2 -4.38 22.79 -1.61
C GLY A 2 -4.57 24.16 -0.96
N GLU A 3 -5.07 25.12 -1.72
CA GLU A 3 -5.36 26.47 -1.25
C GLU A 3 -6.31 26.44 -0.04
N ASN A 4 -5.97 27.19 1.01
CA ASN A 4 -6.74 27.27 2.27
C ASN A 4 -6.97 25.91 2.98
N LYS A 5 -6.16 24.87 2.66
CA LYS A 5 -6.16 23.58 3.37
C LYS A 5 -5.06 23.58 4.45
N PRO A 6 -5.07 22.62 5.39
CA PRO A 6 -4.00 22.50 6.41
C PRO A 6 -2.59 22.51 5.82
N ILE A 7 -2.42 21.97 4.63
CA ILE A 7 -1.19 22.09 3.83
C ILE A 7 -1.53 22.99 2.64
N ASP A 8 -1.28 24.28 2.82
CA ASP A 8 -1.65 25.33 1.88
C ASP A 8 -0.58 25.50 0.78
N THR A 9 -0.94 25.19 -0.45
CA THR A 9 -0.02 25.26 -1.61
C THR A 9 0.34 26.71 -2.02
N ASN A 10 -0.35 27.72 -1.50
CA ASN A 10 0.06 29.13 -1.67
C ASN A 10 1.26 29.49 -0.76
N LYS A 11 1.49 28.70 0.30
CA LYS A 11 2.54 28.96 1.30
C LYS A 11 3.70 27.97 1.18
N TYR A 12 3.42 26.75 0.71
CA TYR A 12 4.38 25.66 0.72
C TYR A 12 4.53 25.03 -0.66
N PHE A 13 5.78 24.77 -1.05
CA PHE A 13 6.08 23.88 -2.16
C PHE A 13 5.91 22.43 -1.68
N VAL A 14 4.87 21.74 -2.17
CA VAL A 14 4.49 20.41 -1.71
C VAL A 14 4.97 19.36 -2.71
N ILE A 15 5.68 18.36 -2.21
CA ILE A 15 6.20 17.24 -2.99
C ILE A 15 5.58 15.95 -2.45
N CYS A 16 5.08 15.10 -3.34
CA CYS A 16 4.64 13.75 -3.03
C CYS A 16 5.20 12.80 -4.09
N ALA A 17 6.27 12.09 -3.75
CA ALA A 17 6.86 11.10 -4.63
C ALA A 17 6.09 9.78 -4.54
N ASN A 18 5.80 9.15 -5.69
CA ASN A 18 5.35 7.77 -5.70
C ASN A 18 6.51 6.84 -5.31
N VAL A 19 6.23 5.82 -4.52
CA VAL A 19 7.26 4.92 -3.99
C VAL A 19 7.78 3.95 -5.05
N ILE A 20 9.08 3.68 -5.04
CA ILE A 20 9.66 2.57 -5.82
C ILE A 20 9.05 1.25 -5.35
N GLY A 21 8.95 0.29 -6.25
CA GLY A 21 8.22 -0.96 -6.01
C GLY A 21 6.71 -0.86 -6.13
N GLY A 22 6.16 0.37 -6.27
CA GLY A 22 4.75 0.60 -6.56
C GLY A 22 4.39 0.42 -8.03
N CYS A 23 3.14 0.75 -8.38
CA CYS A 23 2.60 0.57 -9.74
C CYS A 23 1.96 1.84 -10.33
N MET A 24 2.28 3.01 -9.76
CA MET A 24 1.64 4.28 -10.10
C MET A 24 2.65 5.33 -10.64
N GLY A 25 3.63 4.90 -11.44
CA GLY A 25 4.56 5.79 -12.15
C GLY A 25 6.02 5.75 -11.67
N SER A 26 6.33 5.12 -10.52
CA SER A 26 7.72 4.80 -10.16
C SER A 26 8.06 3.37 -10.56
N THR A 27 9.35 3.09 -10.74
CA THR A 27 9.83 1.76 -11.13
C THR A 27 9.38 0.70 -10.12
N GLY A 28 8.75 -0.34 -10.62
CA GLY A 28 8.22 -1.45 -9.84
C GLY A 28 8.21 -2.76 -10.63
N PRO A 29 7.67 -3.84 -10.06
CA PRO A 29 7.66 -5.17 -10.68
C PRO A 29 6.97 -5.22 -12.06
N LYS A 30 6.03 -4.32 -12.33
CA LYS A 30 5.29 -4.27 -13.59
C LYS A 30 6.09 -3.63 -14.74
N GLU A 31 7.10 -2.82 -14.40
CA GLU A 31 7.90 -2.11 -15.39
C GLU A 31 8.76 -3.07 -16.22
N ILE A 32 9.04 -2.67 -17.47
CA ILE A 32 9.89 -3.45 -18.37
C ILE A 32 11.36 -3.29 -17.97
N CYS A 33 12.01 -4.39 -17.67
CA CYS A 33 13.45 -4.44 -17.48
C CYS A 33 14.15 -4.19 -18.81
N LYS A 34 14.99 -3.16 -18.88
CA LYS A 34 15.70 -2.74 -20.10
C LYS A 34 16.64 -3.84 -20.63
N GLU A 35 17.19 -4.65 -19.75
CA GLU A 35 18.16 -5.71 -20.10
C GLU A 35 17.48 -6.93 -20.74
N THR A 36 16.26 -7.26 -20.29
CA THR A 36 15.54 -8.46 -20.73
C THR A 36 14.43 -8.17 -21.70
N GLY A 37 13.96 -6.92 -21.80
CA GLY A 37 12.76 -6.55 -22.58
C GLY A 37 11.45 -7.11 -22.01
N LYS A 38 11.46 -7.65 -20.80
CA LYS A 38 10.29 -8.26 -20.13
C LYS A 38 9.97 -7.52 -18.83
N PRO A 39 8.75 -7.62 -18.28
CA PRO A 39 8.46 -7.12 -16.95
C PRO A 39 9.42 -7.70 -15.91
N TYR A 40 9.81 -6.89 -14.93
CA TYR A 40 10.66 -7.39 -13.83
C TYR A 40 10.02 -8.59 -13.12
N GLY A 41 8.71 -8.54 -12.87
CA GLY A 41 8.02 -9.58 -12.11
C GLY A 41 8.71 -9.81 -10.76
N LEU A 42 8.99 -11.07 -10.43
CA LEU A 42 9.72 -11.45 -9.22
C LEU A 42 11.24 -11.27 -9.32
N ASN A 43 11.78 -10.86 -10.47
CA ASN A 43 13.18 -10.44 -10.60
C ASN A 43 13.39 -8.97 -10.18
N PHE A 44 12.33 -8.24 -9.83
CA PHE A 44 12.48 -6.92 -9.23
C PHE A 44 13.26 -7.06 -7.91
N PRO A 45 14.22 -6.16 -7.62
CA PRO A 45 14.99 -6.26 -6.38
C PRO A 45 14.10 -6.09 -5.16
N VAL A 46 14.37 -6.85 -4.11
CA VAL A 46 13.71 -6.63 -2.81
C VAL A 46 14.14 -5.27 -2.29
N ILE A 47 13.16 -4.45 -1.99
CA ILE A 47 13.33 -3.09 -1.51
C ILE A 47 12.91 -2.96 -0.05
N THR A 48 13.38 -1.92 0.59
CA THR A 48 13.06 -1.57 1.99
C THR A 48 12.51 -0.15 2.07
N ILE A 49 11.94 0.22 3.21
CA ILE A 49 11.56 1.62 3.50
C ILE A 49 12.79 2.55 3.36
N LYS A 50 13.96 2.07 3.76
CA LYS A 50 15.23 2.80 3.60
C LYS A 50 15.55 3.14 2.14
N ASP A 51 15.30 2.22 1.22
CA ASP A 51 15.55 2.44 -0.20
C ASP A 51 14.55 3.44 -0.80
N MET A 52 13.28 3.37 -0.39
CA MET A 52 12.27 4.37 -0.76
C MET A 52 12.69 5.78 -0.33
N VAL A 53 13.17 5.91 0.91
CA VAL A 53 13.62 7.20 1.47
C VAL A 53 14.87 7.72 0.77
N LYS A 54 15.83 6.86 0.43
CA LYS A 54 17.00 7.28 -0.37
C LYS A 54 16.59 7.79 -1.75
N ALA A 55 15.65 7.13 -2.42
CA ALA A 55 15.12 7.59 -3.71
C ALA A 55 14.47 8.98 -3.58
N GLN A 56 13.72 9.22 -2.51
CA GLN A 56 13.14 10.54 -2.22
C GLN A 56 14.22 11.61 -1.97
N ALA A 57 15.31 11.27 -1.27
CA ALA A 57 16.42 12.19 -1.05
C ALA A 57 17.10 12.57 -2.39
N TYR A 58 17.28 11.62 -3.29
CA TYR A 58 17.78 11.92 -4.66
C TYR A 58 16.82 12.81 -5.44
N LEU A 59 15.52 12.65 -5.29
CA LEU A 59 14.55 13.58 -5.89
C LEU A 59 14.71 15.00 -5.34
N LEU A 60 14.87 15.15 -4.02
CA LEU A 60 15.12 16.46 -3.42
C LEU A 60 16.42 17.10 -3.96
N ASP A 61 17.48 16.32 -4.12
CA ASP A 61 18.74 16.79 -4.70
C ASP A 61 18.56 17.24 -6.15
N HIS A 62 17.82 16.46 -6.96
CA HIS A 62 17.49 16.81 -8.33
C HIS A 62 16.71 18.13 -8.44
N LEU A 63 15.80 18.38 -7.48
CA LEU A 63 15.03 19.61 -7.38
C LEU A 63 15.81 20.78 -6.74
N GLY A 64 17.06 20.58 -6.34
CA GLY A 64 17.88 21.59 -5.67
C GLY A 64 17.45 21.89 -4.23
N ILE A 65 16.66 21.03 -3.60
CA ILE A 65 16.11 21.23 -2.25
C ILE A 65 17.06 20.62 -1.22
N LYS A 66 17.76 21.47 -0.51
CA LYS A 66 18.70 21.04 0.54
C LYS A 66 18.01 20.59 1.81
N LYS A 67 16.91 21.24 2.19
CA LYS A 67 16.21 20.97 3.45
C LYS A 67 14.71 21.23 3.29
N THR A 68 13.91 20.31 3.80
CA THR A 68 12.45 20.44 3.84
C THR A 68 11.98 21.05 5.16
N LEU A 69 10.87 21.77 5.14
CA LEU A 69 10.22 22.26 6.35
C LEU A 69 9.69 21.09 7.19
N SER A 70 9.09 20.11 6.51
CA SER A 70 8.51 18.94 7.18
C SER A 70 8.50 17.74 6.25
N VAL A 71 8.70 16.57 6.80
CA VAL A 71 8.35 15.29 6.17
C VAL A 71 7.16 14.71 6.92
N LEU A 72 6.11 14.33 6.17
CA LEU A 72 4.87 13.86 6.79
C LEU A 72 4.29 12.70 5.99
N GLY A 73 3.66 11.77 6.69
CA GLY A 73 3.03 10.65 6.03
C GLY A 73 2.21 9.78 6.97
N GLY A 74 1.22 9.10 6.40
CA GLY A 74 0.38 8.15 7.11
C GLY A 74 0.79 6.70 6.84
N SER A 75 0.66 5.81 7.83
CA SER A 75 0.96 4.38 7.70
C SER A 75 2.39 4.16 7.19
N MET A 76 2.58 3.49 6.05
CA MET A 76 3.89 3.34 5.40
C MET A 76 4.59 4.69 5.14
N GLY A 77 3.83 5.74 4.81
CA GLY A 77 4.38 7.09 4.69
C GLY A 77 4.93 7.64 6.00
N GLY A 78 4.33 7.27 7.13
CA GLY A 78 4.85 7.58 8.46
C GLY A 78 6.15 6.82 8.78
N MET A 79 6.26 5.55 8.38
CA MET A 79 7.51 4.78 8.45
C MET A 79 8.61 5.46 7.62
N GLN A 80 8.28 5.93 6.41
CA GLN A 80 9.22 6.68 5.58
C GLN A 80 9.63 8.01 6.21
N ALA A 81 8.70 8.73 6.86
CA ALA A 81 9.02 9.97 7.57
C ALA A 81 9.98 9.73 8.73
N LEU A 82 9.76 8.69 9.55
CA LEU A 82 10.69 8.28 10.61
C LEU A 82 12.06 7.90 10.05
N GLN A 83 12.07 7.07 9.01
CA GLN A 83 13.30 6.61 8.38
C GLN A 83 14.08 7.78 7.72
N PHE A 84 13.37 8.75 7.13
CA PHE A 84 13.99 9.94 6.55
C PHE A 84 14.73 10.75 7.63
N CYS A 85 14.10 10.99 8.77
CA CYS A 85 14.74 11.71 9.87
C CYS A 85 15.93 10.95 10.48
N SER A 86 15.85 9.61 10.50
CA SER A 86 16.96 8.78 10.97
C SER A 86 18.18 8.82 10.08
N ILE A 87 17.99 8.79 8.75
CA ILE A 87 19.10 8.75 7.77
C ILE A 87 19.60 10.16 7.45
N PHE A 88 18.69 11.13 7.38
CA PHE A 88 18.97 12.49 6.93
C PHE A 88 18.51 13.53 7.96
N PRO A 89 19.01 13.51 9.20
CA PRO A 89 18.54 14.40 10.29
C PRO A 89 18.66 15.89 9.96
N ASP A 90 19.65 16.26 9.16
CA ASP A 90 19.87 17.65 8.78
C ASP A 90 19.04 18.11 7.57
N ARG A 91 18.32 17.19 6.92
CA ARG A 91 17.56 17.44 5.67
C ARG A 91 16.09 17.80 5.91
N THR A 92 15.65 17.87 7.15
CA THR A 92 14.30 18.34 7.52
C THR A 92 14.30 19.10 8.84
N PHE A 93 13.33 19.98 9.04
CA PHE A 93 13.16 20.67 10.32
C PHE A 93 12.20 19.90 11.24
N THR A 94 11.17 19.28 10.68
CA THR A 94 10.14 18.58 11.45
C THR A 94 9.70 17.30 10.76
N ALA A 95 9.11 16.38 11.54
CA ALA A 95 8.46 15.18 11.05
C ALA A 95 7.06 15.03 11.64
N VAL A 96 6.13 14.53 10.83
CA VAL A 96 4.76 14.24 11.25
C VAL A 96 4.40 12.82 10.80
N PRO A 97 4.85 11.79 11.55
CA PRO A 97 4.45 10.41 11.32
C PRO A 97 3.03 10.19 11.88
N ILE A 98 2.11 9.66 11.06
CA ILE A 98 0.71 9.49 11.41
C ILE A 98 0.34 8.01 11.31
N ALA A 99 -0.27 7.45 12.36
CA ALA A 99 -0.80 6.08 12.39
C ALA A 99 0.22 5.05 11.86
N CYS A 100 1.46 5.10 12.36
CA CYS A 100 2.54 4.20 11.97
C CYS A 100 3.28 3.67 13.21
N ALA A 101 4.15 2.70 12.97
CA ALA A 101 5.07 2.15 13.96
C ALA A 101 6.50 2.17 13.42
N ALA A 102 7.50 2.11 14.30
CA ALA A 102 8.91 2.00 13.91
C ALA A 102 9.24 0.60 13.35
N SER A 103 8.46 -0.42 13.74
CA SER A 103 8.54 -1.79 13.23
C SER A 103 7.17 -2.45 13.29
N HIS A 104 6.93 -3.39 12.39
CA HIS A 104 5.72 -4.18 12.40
C HIS A 104 5.70 -5.16 13.58
N SER A 105 4.54 -5.28 14.23
CA SER A 105 4.30 -6.34 15.21
C SER A 105 4.15 -7.70 14.51
N ALA A 106 4.26 -8.79 15.26
CA ALA A 106 4.00 -10.13 14.74
C ALA A 106 2.60 -10.24 14.10
N GLN A 107 1.59 -9.55 14.63
CA GLN A 107 0.25 -9.53 14.06
C GLN A 107 0.22 -8.82 12.70
N ASN A 108 0.92 -7.68 12.55
CA ASN A 108 1.01 -6.99 11.25
C ASN A 108 1.70 -7.87 10.20
N ILE A 109 2.82 -8.51 10.57
CA ILE A 109 3.55 -9.44 9.69
C ILE A 109 2.66 -10.62 9.29
N ALA A 110 1.88 -11.18 10.23
CA ALA A 110 0.96 -12.29 9.97
C ALA A 110 -0.15 -11.89 8.99
N PHE A 111 -0.75 -10.71 9.13
CA PHE A 111 -1.75 -10.21 8.17
C PHE A 111 -1.14 -9.96 6.79
N ASN A 112 0.06 -9.41 6.72
CA ASN A 112 0.78 -9.24 5.47
C ASN A 112 1.08 -10.58 4.81
N GLU A 113 1.52 -11.59 5.58
CA GLU A 113 1.79 -12.93 5.05
C GLU A 113 0.50 -13.60 4.55
N LEU A 114 -0.60 -13.52 5.30
CA LEU A 114 -1.91 -14.02 4.85
C LEU A 114 -2.31 -13.39 3.49
N ALA A 115 -2.13 -12.09 3.36
CA ALA A 115 -2.43 -11.37 2.13
C ALA A 115 -1.52 -11.80 0.95
N ARG A 116 -0.22 -11.97 1.20
CA ARG A 116 0.71 -12.48 0.19
C ARG A 116 0.36 -13.91 -0.24
N GLN A 117 0.04 -14.79 0.71
CA GLN A 117 -0.37 -16.16 0.41
C GLN A 117 -1.66 -16.21 -0.42
N ALA A 118 -2.63 -15.33 -0.15
CA ALA A 118 -3.85 -15.23 -0.95
C ALA A 118 -3.54 -14.88 -2.42
N ILE A 119 -2.60 -13.98 -2.67
CA ILE A 119 -2.15 -13.62 -4.03
C ILE A 119 -1.42 -14.81 -4.68
N MET A 120 -0.46 -15.40 -3.97
CA MET A 120 0.37 -16.49 -4.52
C MET A 120 -0.40 -17.79 -4.75
N ALA A 121 -1.50 -18.00 -4.04
CA ALA A 121 -2.40 -19.15 -4.22
C ALA A 121 -3.38 -18.96 -5.38
N ASP A 122 -3.52 -17.74 -5.93
CA ASP A 122 -4.38 -17.50 -7.09
C ASP A 122 -3.74 -18.11 -8.35
N PRO A 123 -4.40 -19.06 -9.06
CA PRO A 123 -3.82 -19.67 -10.25
C PRO A 123 -3.43 -18.67 -11.35
N GLU A 124 -4.12 -17.51 -11.40
CA GLU A 124 -3.82 -16.47 -12.38
C GLU A 124 -2.58 -15.64 -12.03
N TRP A 125 -2.01 -15.79 -10.82
CA TRP A 125 -0.75 -15.16 -10.45
C TRP A 125 0.45 -15.74 -11.21
N ASP A 126 0.38 -17.02 -11.59
CA ASP A 126 1.35 -17.69 -12.48
C ASP A 126 2.81 -17.50 -12.02
N SER A 127 3.07 -17.76 -10.73
CA SER A 127 4.40 -17.56 -10.12
C SER A 127 4.99 -16.17 -10.37
N GLY A 128 4.13 -15.13 -10.42
CA GLY A 128 4.52 -13.75 -10.66
C GLY A 128 4.63 -13.34 -12.13
N ASN A 129 4.38 -14.24 -13.08
CA ASN A 129 4.52 -13.99 -14.52
C ASN A 129 3.21 -13.54 -15.22
N TYR A 130 2.13 -13.37 -14.45
CA TYR A 130 0.78 -13.03 -14.97
C TYR A 130 0.77 -11.82 -15.92
N ILE A 131 1.67 -10.86 -15.77
CA ILE A 131 1.76 -9.66 -16.62
C ILE A 131 2.03 -10.08 -18.08
N SER A 132 2.97 -10.99 -18.29
CA SER A 132 3.34 -11.48 -19.63
C SER A 132 2.25 -12.29 -20.30
N SER A 133 1.39 -12.94 -19.53
CA SER A 133 0.25 -13.73 -20.02
C SER A 133 -1.05 -12.92 -20.17
N GLY A 134 -1.04 -11.63 -19.78
CA GLY A 134 -2.24 -10.78 -19.79
C GLY A 134 -3.28 -11.17 -18.74
N LYS A 135 -2.91 -12.01 -17.76
CA LYS A 135 -3.77 -12.41 -16.64
C LYS A 135 -3.72 -11.39 -15.53
N VAL A 136 -4.63 -11.50 -14.59
CA VAL A 136 -4.63 -10.71 -13.34
C VAL A 136 -5.14 -11.59 -12.22
N PRO A 137 -4.37 -11.79 -11.14
CA PRO A 137 -4.78 -12.60 -9.99
C PRO A 137 -5.84 -11.84 -9.15
N ARG A 138 -7.02 -11.67 -9.74
CA ARG A 138 -8.10 -10.83 -9.20
C ARG A 138 -8.62 -11.31 -7.87
N LYS A 139 -8.77 -12.62 -7.72
CA LYS A 139 -9.30 -13.23 -6.48
C LYS A 139 -8.31 -13.06 -5.33
N GLY A 140 -7.07 -13.44 -5.57
CA GLY A 140 -6.01 -13.34 -4.56
C GLY A 140 -5.77 -11.91 -4.10
N LEU A 141 -5.67 -10.97 -5.05
CA LEU A 141 -5.45 -9.56 -4.74
C LEU A 141 -6.67 -8.94 -4.02
N ALA A 142 -7.90 -9.33 -4.39
CA ALA A 142 -9.10 -8.88 -3.70
C ALA A 142 -9.13 -9.38 -2.24
N ILE A 143 -8.82 -10.66 -1.99
CA ILE A 143 -8.75 -11.23 -0.63
C ILE A 143 -7.65 -10.53 0.19
N ALA A 144 -6.48 -10.30 -0.40
CA ALA A 144 -5.40 -9.55 0.23
C ALA A 144 -5.86 -8.15 0.69
N ARG A 145 -6.64 -7.46 -0.15
CA ARG A 145 -7.22 -6.16 0.20
C ARG A 145 -8.28 -6.24 1.30
N MET A 146 -9.12 -7.29 1.29
CA MET A 146 -10.10 -7.53 2.37
C MET A 146 -9.39 -7.71 3.72
N ALA A 147 -8.31 -8.50 3.78
CA ALA A 147 -7.50 -8.67 4.98
C ALA A 147 -6.95 -7.32 5.48
N GLY A 148 -6.46 -6.48 4.58
CA GLY A 148 -6.03 -5.12 4.90
C GLY A 148 -7.15 -4.28 5.53
N HIS A 149 -8.37 -4.32 4.97
CA HIS A 149 -9.50 -3.56 5.51
C HIS A 149 -9.93 -4.03 6.90
N ILE A 150 -9.80 -5.31 7.21
CA ILE A 150 -10.05 -5.83 8.57
C ILE A 150 -8.98 -5.30 9.53
N SER A 151 -7.71 -5.32 9.14
CA SER A 151 -6.61 -4.90 10.01
C SER A 151 -6.51 -3.39 10.24
N TYR A 152 -7.16 -2.56 9.39
CA TYR A 152 -7.11 -1.09 9.51
C TYR A 152 -8.11 -0.52 10.52
N LEU A 153 -9.09 -1.29 10.92
CA LEU A 153 -10.13 -0.88 11.87
C LEU A 153 -10.00 -1.67 13.16
N SER A 154 -10.30 -1.02 14.28
CA SER A 154 -10.46 -1.75 15.53
C SER A 154 -11.75 -2.58 15.50
N GLU A 155 -11.83 -3.63 16.34
CA GLU A 155 -13.05 -4.41 16.52
C GLU A 155 -14.24 -3.50 16.82
N GLN A 156 -14.07 -2.55 17.76
CA GLN A 156 -15.11 -1.57 18.09
C GLN A 156 -15.49 -0.70 16.90
N GLY A 157 -14.51 -0.31 16.07
CA GLY A 157 -14.76 0.47 14.85
C GLY A 157 -15.60 -0.29 13.83
N LEU A 158 -15.30 -1.58 13.61
CA LEU A 158 -16.10 -2.45 12.75
C LEU A 158 -17.50 -2.66 13.34
N GLN A 159 -17.60 -2.94 14.65
CA GLN A 159 -18.87 -3.12 15.34
C GLN A 159 -19.76 -1.86 15.25
N ASN A 160 -19.20 -0.66 15.47
CA ASN A 160 -19.95 0.58 15.39
C ASN A 160 -20.43 0.87 13.96
N LYS A 161 -19.63 0.55 12.97
CA LYS A 161 -19.94 0.81 11.57
C LYS A 161 -20.97 -0.14 11.00
N PHE A 162 -20.80 -1.43 11.25
CA PHE A 162 -21.59 -2.49 10.60
C PHE A 162 -22.45 -3.27 11.60
N GLY A 163 -21.92 -3.61 12.79
CA GLY A 163 -22.58 -4.52 13.71
C GLY A 163 -22.97 -5.83 13.01
N ARG A 164 -24.21 -6.26 13.23
CA ARG A 164 -24.83 -7.39 12.51
C ARG A 164 -25.90 -6.92 11.51
N LYS A 165 -25.73 -5.74 10.93
CA LYS A 165 -26.70 -5.19 9.97
C LYS A 165 -26.75 -6.05 8.72
N LEU A 166 -27.96 -6.44 8.34
CA LEU A 166 -28.22 -7.16 7.10
C LEU A 166 -28.24 -6.22 5.90
N GLN A 167 -28.14 -6.79 4.70
CA GLN A 167 -28.38 -6.06 3.47
C GLN A 167 -29.79 -5.50 3.47
N GLU A 168 -29.98 -4.31 2.92
CA GLU A 168 -31.30 -3.69 2.81
C GLU A 168 -32.24 -4.59 2.01
N ASP A 169 -33.50 -4.69 2.48
CA ASP A 169 -34.58 -5.47 1.88
C ASP A 169 -34.34 -6.99 1.76
N LYS A 170 -33.30 -7.53 2.39
CA LYS A 170 -33.02 -8.96 2.42
C LYS A 170 -32.91 -9.46 3.85
N GLY A 171 -33.74 -10.43 4.22
CA GLY A 171 -33.52 -11.21 5.43
C GLY A 171 -32.30 -12.13 5.29
N LEU A 172 -32.04 -12.97 6.29
CA LEU A 172 -31.02 -14.02 6.20
C LEU A 172 -31.41 -15.03 5.10
N GLN A 173 -30.52 -15.21 4.13
CA GLN A 173 -30.73 -16.11 3.00
C GLN A 173 -30.17 -17.52 3.26
N PHE A 174 -29.36 -17.69 4.30
CA PHE A 174 -28.67 -18.93 4.66
C PHE A 174 -27.89 -19.53 3.48
N SER A 175 -27.26 -18.67 2.67
CA SER A 175 -26.45 -19.01 1.50
C SER A 175 -25.01 -18.55 1.67
N PHE A 176 -24.16 -18.74 0.66
CA PHE A 176 -22.81 -18.20 0.62
C PHE A 176 -22.74 -16.80 0.01
N ASP A 177 -23.86 -16.20 -0.33
CA ASP A 177 -23.93 -14.78 -0.71
C ASP A 177 -23.81 -13.88 0.53
N ALA A 178 -23.63 -12.58 0.29
CA ALA A 178 -23.49 -11.64 1.38
C ALA A 178 -24.84 -11.36 2.07
N ASP A 179 -25.03 -11.84 3.28
CA ASP A 179 -26.16 -11.51 4.14
C ASP A 179 -25.91 -10.22 4.93
N PHE A 180 -24.67 -10.03 5.41
CA PHE A 180 -24.31 -8.88 6.23
C PHE A 180 -23.67 -7.75 5.41
N GLN A 181 -23.89 -6.50 5.85
CA GLN A 181 -23.31 -5.32 5.18
C GLN A 181 -21.78 -5.34 5.17
N VAL A 182 -21.13 -5.87 6.21
CA VAL A 182 -19.68 -5.99 6.27
C VAL A 182 -19.13 -6.89 5.17
N GLU A 183 -19.85 -7.95 4.78
CA GLU A 183 -19.41 -8.86 3.71
C GLU A 183 -19.44 -8.16 2.35
N SER A 184 -20.49 -7.42 2.04
CA SER A 184 -20.59 -6.61 0.82
C SER A 184 -19.53 -5.51 0.79
N TYR A 185 -19.30 -4.86 1.94
CA TYR A 185 -18.24 -3.86 2.07
C TYR A 185 -16.87 -4.45 1.74
N LEU A 186 -16.51 -5.60 2.31
CA LEU A 186 -15.23 -6.24 2.03
C LEU A 186 -15.10 -6.67 0.57
N LYS A 187 -16.15 -7.29 0.00
CA LYS A 187 -16.18 -7.65 -1.42
C LYS A 187 -15.97 -6.42 -2.31
N TYR A 188 -16.69 -5.34 -2.06
CA TYR A 188 -16.55 -4.08 -2.81
C TYR A 188 -15.13 -3.50 -2.71
N GLN A 189 -14.57 -3.40 -1.51
CA GLN A 189 -13.22 -2.88 -1.30
C GLN A 189 -12.15 -3.77 -1.94
N GLY A 190 -12.33 -5.08 -1.88
CA GLY A 190 -11.44 -6.03 -2.52
C GLY A 190 -11.41 -5.85 -4.03
N TYR A 191 -12.54 -5.95 -4.67
CA TYR A 191 -12.61 -5.91 -6.14
C TYR A 191 -12.30 -4.54 -6.76
N SER A 192 -12.73 -3.44 -6.12
CA SER A 192 -12.37 -2.09 -6.59
C SER A 192 -10.87 -1.77 -6.45
N PHE A 193 -10.14 -2.49 -5.61
CA PHE A 193 -8.70 -2.35 -5.50
C PHE A 193 -7.94 -3.00 -6.66
N VAL A 194 -8.44 -4.14 -7.16
CA VAL A 194 -7.79 -4.92 -8.22
C VAL A 194 -7.58 -4.10 -9.50
N ASP A 195 -8.52 -3.22 -9.83
CA ASP A 195 -8.46 -2.44 -11.07
C ASP A 195 -7.42 -1.29 -11.02
N ARG A 196 -6.85 -1.02 -9.85
CA ARG A 196 -5.91 0.09 -9.64
C ARG A 196 -4.58 -0.29 -8.99
N PHE A 197 -4.38 -1.55 -8.67
CA PHE A 197 -3.14 -1.98 -7.99
C PHE A 197 -2.57 -3.25 -8.60
N ASP A 198 -1.25 -3.39 -8.53
CA ASP A 198 -0.51 -4.52 -9.06
C ASP A 198 -0.20 -5.54 -7.97
N ALA A 199 -0.42 -6.83 -8.28
CA ALA A 199 -0.27 -7.90 -7.30
C ALA A 199 1.19 -8.10 -6.87
N ASN A 200 2.15 -8.09 -7.80
CA ASN A 200 3.56 -8.20 -7.42
C ASN A 200 4.01 -6.98 -6.61
N SER A 201 3.58 -5.77 -6.98
CA SER A 201 3.86 -4.57 -6.17
C SER A 201 3.31 -4.70 -4.74
N TYR A 202 2.15 -5.32 -4.56
CA TYR A 202 1.60 -5.60 -3.23
C TYR A 202 2.54 -6.50 -2.41
N LEU A 203 3.10 -7.55 -3.02
CA LEU A 203 4.06 -8.44 -2.36
C LEU A 203 5.31 -7.67 -1.91
N TYR A 204 5.91 -6.89 -2.80
CA TYR A 204 7.12 -6.11 -2.50
C TYR A 204 6.90 -5.04 -1.45
N ILE A 205 5.81 -4.27 -1.53
CA ILE A 205 5.52 -3.20 -0.59
C ILE A 205 5.23 -3.76 0.81
N THR A 206 4.45 -4.83 0.92
CA THR A 206 4.18 -5.44 2.23
C THR A 206 5.44 -6.05 2.83
N ARG A 207 6.31 -6.63 2.00
CA ARG A 207 7.59 -7.13 2.48
C ARG A 207 8.52 -5.99 2.93
N ALA A 208 8.55 -4.87 2.22
CA ALA A 208 9.33 -3.70 2.62
C ALA A 208 8.90 -3.11 3.97
N MET A 209 7.63 -3.24 4.34
CA MET A 209 7.13 -2.80 5.64
C MET A 209 7.45 -3.80 6.77
N ASP A 210 7.65 -5.07 6.44
CA ASP A 210 8.00 -6.11 7.43
C ASP A 210 9.48 -6.07 7.84
N TYR A 211 10.36 -5.51 6.98
CA TYR A 211 11.81 -5.34 7.21
C TYR A 211 12.14 -4.04 7.96
#